data_633f00214e544df76d81993f58f5ca67
#
_entry.id   633f00214e544df76d81993f58f5ca67
#
_cell.length_a   1.000
_cell.length_b   1.000
_cell.length_c   1.000
_cell.angle_alpha   90.00
_cell.angle_beta   90.00
_cell.angle_gamma   90.00
#
_symmetry.space_group_name_H-M   'P 1'
#
loop_
_entity.id
_entity.type
_entity.pdbx_description
1 polymer ?
#
loop_
_entity_poly.entity_id
_entity_poly.type
_entity_poly.pdbx_seq_one_letter_code
_entity_poly.pdbx_strand_id
1 'polypeptide(L)'
;PWGEAAQAGSLIGQKLVINEFFAYVSFVGIKETLSPYTQLVVTFALCGFANLASIAILLGGLGAVVPSRRHDIARFGLRAVIGGTLVNLLNAALAGFFFSLQ
;
A
#
# COMPACT_ATOMS: atom_id res chain seq x y z
N PRO A 1 17.77 5.46 3.54
CA PRO A 1 18.28 6.82 3.69
C PRO A 1 17.18 7.86 3.82
N TRP A 2 17.29 8.74 4.80
CA TRP A 2 16.23 9.71 5.08
C TRP A 2 16.01 10.70 3.92
N GLY A 3 17.05 10.96 3.12
CA GLY A 3 16.92 11.83 1.95
C GLY A 3 15.98 11.31 0.87
N GLU A 4 15.64 10.03 0.90
CA GLU A 4 14.71 9.41 -0.05
C GLU A 4 13.29 9.26 0.52
N ALA A 5 13.05 9.72 1.75
CA ALA A 5 11.79 9.51 2.45
C ALA A 5 10.60 10.15 1.73
N ALA A 6 10.79 11.33 1.12
CA ALA A 6 9.72 12.02 0.40
C ALA A 6 9.28 11.22 -0.84
N GLN A 7 10.22 10.67 -1.59
CA GLN A 7 9.92 9.86 -2.77
C GLN A 7 9.23 8.56 -2.38
N ALA A 8 9.77 7.86 -1.38
CA ALA A 8 9.16 6.63 -0.88
C ALA A 8 7.77 6.87 -0.32
N GLY A 9 7.60 7.95 0.45
CA GLY A 9 6.31 8.33 1.00
C GLY A 9 5.27 8.66 -0.07
N SER A 10 5.68 9.33 -1.14
CA SER A 10 4.80 9.62 -2.27
C SER A 10 4.29 8.32 -2.92
N LEU A 11 5.15 7.34 -3.11
CA LEU A 11 4.76 6.04 -3.68
C LEU A 11 3.78 5.30 -2.77
N ILE A 12 4.04 5.28 -1.48
CA ILE A 12 3.13 4.66 -0.51
C ILE A 12 1.78 5.37 -0.51
N GLY A 13 1.78 6.70 -0.57
CA GLY A 13 0.56 7.49 -0.68
C GLY A 13 -0.24 7.17 -1.93
N GLN A 14 0.41 7.05 -3.08
CA GLN A 14 -0.24 6.65 -4.33
C GLN A 14 -0.90 5.28 -4.21
N LYS A 15 -0.21 4.33 -3.59
CA LYS A 15 -0.74 2.99 -3.37
C LYS A 15 -1.98 3.02 -2.46
N LEU A 16 -1.94 3.81 -1.39
CA LEU A 16 -3.04 3.90 -0.42
C LEU A 16 -4.28 4.57 -1.01
N VAL A 17 -4.09 5.60 -1.82
CA VAL A 17 -5.21 6.36 -2.38
C VAL A 17 -5.75 5.70 -3.65
N ILE A 18 -4.87 5.32 -4.57
CA ILE A 18 -5.25 4.77 -5.88
C ILE A 18 -5.20 3.25 -5.85
N ASN A 19 -4.05 2.67 -6.11
CA ASN A 19 -3.79 1.23 -6.00
C ASN A 19 -2.30 0.96 -6.17
N GLU A 20 -1.90 -0.29 -5.93
CA GLU A 20 -0.51 -0.73 -6.04
C GLU A 20 0.00 -0.70 -7.48
N PHE A 21 -0.84 -0.97 -8.45
CA PHE A 21 -0.43 -0.96 -9.85
C PHE A 21 0.07 0.43 -10.27
N PHE A 22 -0.71 1.45 -9.96
CA PHE A 22 -0.34 2.84 -10.26
C PHE A 22 0.98 3.21 -9.56
N ALA A 23 1.11 2.81 -8.29
CA ALA A 23 2.31 3.09 -7.50
C ALA A 23 3.54 2.37 -8.08
N TYR A 24 3.42 1.12 -8.52
CA TYR A 24 4.53 0.41 -9.15
C TYR A 24 4.94 1.02 -10.48
N VAL A 25 4.01 1.49 -11.29
CA VAL A 25 4.33 2.19 -12.53
C VAL A 25 5.15 3.45 -12.22
N SER A 26 4.72 4.24 -11.24
CA SER A 26 5.48 5.41 -10.80
C SER A 26 6.84 5.04 -10.23
N PHE A 27 6.90 3.95 -9.46
CA PHE A 27 8.14 3.45 -8.87
C PHE A 27 9.17 3.08 -9.94
N VAL A 28 8.75 2.36 -10.97
CA VAL A 28 9.64 1.99 -12.07
C VAL A 28 10.24 3.23 -12.73
N GLY A 29 9.48 4.32 -12.82
CA GLY A 29 9.94 5.57 -13.41
C GLY A 29 11.05 6.26 -12.64
N ILE A 30 11.12 6.06 -11.31
CA ILE A 30 12.10 6.73 -10.45
C ILE A 30 13.05 5.75 -9.74
N LYS A 31 12.91 4.46 -10.00
CA LYS A 31 13.62 3.40 -9.30
C LYS A 31 15.13 3.62 -9.28
N GLU A 32 15.71 4.02 -10.40
CA GLU A 32 17.15 4.20 -10.53
C GLU A 32 17.68 5.37 -9.70
N THR A 33 16.81 6.27 -9.24
CA THR A 33 17.19 7.38 -8.38
C THR A 33 17.27 7.00 -6.90
N LEU A 34 16.82 5.78 -6.56
CA LEU A 34 16.73 5.30 -5.18
C LEU A 34 17.84 4.32 -4.89
N SER A 35 18.30 4.31 -3.64
CA SER A 35 19.30 3.33 -3.19
C SER A 35 18.73 1.90 -3.24
N PRO A 36 19.57 0.86 -3.33
CA PRO A 36 19.10 -0.52 -3.32
C PRO A 36 18.26 -0.87 -2.09
N TYR A 37 18.62 -0.34 -0.93
CA TYR A 37 17.83 -0.54 0.29
C TYR A 37 16.42 0.02 0.15
N THR A 38 16.29 1.26 -0.31
CA THR A 38 15.00 1.92 -0.50
C THR A 38 14.18 1.20 -1.57
N GLN A 39 14.81 0.76 -2.67
CA GLN A 39 14.12 -0.02 -3.70
C GLN A 39 13.49 -1.28 -3.11
N LEU A 40 14.23 -2.00 -2.28
CA LEU A 40 13.72 -3.22 -1.64
C LEU A 40 12.55 -2.91 -0.71
N VAL A 41 12.72 -1.94 0.19
CA VAL A 41 11.68 -1.57 1.16
C VAL A 41 10.41 -1.12 0.46
N VAL A 42 10.53 -0.28 -0.56
CA VAL A 42 9.38 0.21 -1.33
C VAL A 42 8.70 -0.96 -2.05
N THR A 43 9.46 -1.86 -2.65
CA THR A 43 8.88 -3.02 -3.34
C THR A 43 7.95 -3.80 -2.41
N PHE A 44 8.38 -4.08 -1.18
CA PHE A 44 7.54 -4.79 -0.21
C PHE A 44 6.41 -3.92 0.35
N ALA A 45 6.64 -2.63 0.55
CA ALA A 45 5.62 -1.74 1.07
C ALA A 45 4.45 -1.57 0.09
N LEU A 46 4.70 -1.63 -1.21
CA LEU A 46 3.67 -1.52 -2.23
C LEU A 46 2.93 -2.84 -2.48
N CYS A 47 3.46 -3.96 -1.99
CA CYS A 47 2.94 -5.29 -2.28
C CYS A 47 1.70 -5.61 -1.43
N GLY A 48 0.54 -5.12 -1.85
CA GLY A 48 -0.72 -5.38 -1.17
C GLY A 48 -1.87 -4.59 -1.80
N PHE A 49 -3.08 -5.09 -1.63
CA PHE A 49 -4.29 -4.51 -2.23
C PHE A 49 -4.99 -3.50 -1.32
N ALA A 50 -4.49 -3.25 -0.12
CA ALA A 50 -5.13 -2.34 0.82
C ALA A 50 -5.02 -0.90 0.34
N ASN A 51 -6.13 -0.33 -0.10
CA ASN A 51 -6.24 1.07 -0.54
C ASN A 51 -7.67 1.58 -0.39
N LEU A 52 -7.85 2.90 -0.51
CA LEU A 52 -9.18 3.50 -0.36
C LEU A 52 -10.11 3.14 -1.51
N ALA A 53 -9.58 2.95 -2.73
CA ALA A 53 -10.39 2.57 -3.89
C ALA A 53 -11.04 1.19 -3.70
N SER A 54 -10.37 0.27 -3.01
CA SER A 54 -10.91 -1.06 -2.71
C SER A 54 -12.17 -1.00 -1.86
N ILE A 55 -12.28 -0.04 -0.96
CA ILE A 55 -13.49 0.16 -0.15
C ILE A 55 -14.66 0.50 -1.06
N ALA A 56 -14.46 1.40 -2.02
CA ALA A 56 -15.49 1.78 -2.97
C ALA A 56 -15.94 0.59 -3.84
N ILE A 57 -14.99 -0.23 -4.27
CA ILE A 57 -15.28 -1.44 -5.05
C ILE A 57 -16.13 -2.41 -4.24
N LEU A 58 -15.78 -2.64 -2.97
CA LEU A 58 -16.54 -3.52 -2.08
C LEU A 58 -17.92 -2.96 -1.79
N LEU A 59 -18.05 -1.66 -1.59
CA LEU A 59 -19.35 -1.02 -1.40
C LEU A 59 -20.24 -1.20 -2.62
N GLY A 60 -19.69 -1.03 -3.84
CA GLY A 60 -20.43 -1.25 -5.08
C GLY A 60 -20.85 -2.69 -5.28
N GLY A 61 -19.92 -3.63 -5.03
CA GLY A 61 -20.18 -5.07 -5.21
C GLY A 61 -21.04 -5.67 -4.13
N LEU A 62 -20.50 -5.73 -2.90
CA LEU A 62 -21.20 -6.36 -1.77
C LEU A 62 -22.41 -5.55 -1.32
N GLY A 63 -22.36 -4.21 -1.41
CA GLY A 63 -23.48 -3.36 -1.08
C GLY A 63 -24.67 -3.54 -2.00
N ALA A 64 -24.46 -3.94 -3.25
CA ALA A 64 -25.54 -4.27 -4.18
C ALA A 64 -26.17 -5.63 -3.84
N VAL A 65 -25.36 -6.59 -3.38
CA VAL A 65 -25.84 -7.93 -3.00
C VAL A 65 -26.56 -7.90 -1.66
N VAL A 66 -26.02 -7.16 -0.68
CA VAL A 66 -26.59 -7.05 0.67
C VAL A 66 -26.71 -5.57 1.05
N PRO A 67 -27.70 -4.84 0.52
CA PRO A 67 -27.84 -3.39 0.76
C PRO A 67 -27.96 -3.01 2.23
N SER A 68 -28.56 -3.87 3.04
CA SER A 68 -28.74 -3.62 4.49
C SER A 68 -27.42 -3.59 5.27
N ARG A 69 -26.33 -4.09 4.67
CA ARG A 69 -25.02 -4.17 5.32
C ARG A 69 -24.00 -3.18 4.75
N ARG A 70 -24.42 -2.26 3.90
CA ARG A 70 -23.52 -1.27 3.28
C ARG A 70 -22.75 -0.46 4.32
N HIS A 71 -23.43 -0.09 5.40
CA HIS A 71 -22.82 0.67 6.48
C HIS A 71 -21.70 -0.12 7.17
N ASP A 72 -21.91 -1.41 7.38
CA ASP A 72 -20.89 -2.30 7.96
C ASP A 72 -19.70 -2.46 7.01
N ILE A 73 -19.94 -2.58 5.71
CA ILE A 73 -18.86 -2.69 4.72
C ILE A 73 -17.98 -1.43 4.75
N ALA A 74 -18.59 -0.25 4.78
CA ALA A 74 -17.84 1.00 4.85
C ALA A 74 -17.02 1.08 6.14
N ARG A 75 -17.62 0.72 7.28
CA ARG A 75 -16.99 0.78 8.59
C ARG A 75 -15.81 -0.18 8.71
N PHE A 76 -16.03 -1.44 8.36
CA PHE A 76 -14.98 -2.46 8.44
C PHE A 76 -13.96 -2.34 7.31
N GLY A 77 -14.37 -1.80 6.16
CA GLY A 77 -13.48 -1.55 5.04
C GLY A 77 -12.32 -0.63 5.41
N LEU A 78 -12.60 0.46 6.11
CA LEU A 78 -11.55 1.38 6.54
C LEU A 78 -10.58 0.69 7.52
N ARG A 79 -11.12 -0.07 8.47
CA ARG A 79 -10.30 -0.83 9.42
C ARG A 79 -9.44 -1.87 8.72
N ALA A 80 -10.00 -2.55 7.72
CA ALA A 80 -9.27 -3.54 6.93
C ALA A 80 -8.13 -2.90 6.13
N VAL A 81 -8.35 -1.71 5.57
CA VAL A 81 -7.30 -0.98 4.85
C VAL A 81 -6.17 -0.58 5.81
N ILE A 82 -6.50 -0.10 7.00
CA ILE A 82 -5.50 0.25 8.01
C ILE A 82 -4.71 -1.00 8.41
N GLY A 83 -5.40 -2.09 8.73
CA GLY A 83 -4.75 -3.35 9.12
C GLY A 83 -3.86 -3.91 8.02
N GLY A 84 -4.35 -3.94 6.78
CA GLY A 84 -3.59 -4.40 5.63
C GLY A 84 -2.36 -3.53 5.35
N THR A 85 -2.49 -2.22 5.52
CA THR A 85 -1.37 -1.29 5.38
C THR A 85 -0.30 -1.56 6.42
N LEU A 86 -0.70 -1.77 7.68
CA LEU A 86 0.25 -2.09 8.74
C LEU A 86 0.99 -3.40 8.45
N VAL A 87 0.32 -4.42 7.93
CA VAL A 87 0.96 -5.68 7.54
C VAL A 87 1.97 -5.46 6.41
N ASN A 88 1.61 -4.67 5.41
CA ASN A 88 2.52 -4.35 4.30
C ASN A 88 3.76 -3.62 4.80
N LEU A 89 3.59 -2.65 5.70
CA LEU A 89 4.71 -1.91 6.27
C LEU A 89 5.57 -2.81 7.17
N LEU A 90 4.96 -3.74 7.89
CA LEU A 90 5.71 -4.73 8.68
C LEU A 90 6.55 -5.62 7.78
N ASN A 91 5.99 -6.11 6.68
CA ASN A 91 6.74 -6.92 5.71
C ASN A 91 7.91 -6.13 5.12
N ALA A 92 7.68 -4.86 4.78
CA ALA A 92 8.73 -3.99 4.27
C ALA A 92 9.84 -3.78 5.30
N ALA A 93 9.48 -3.59 6.56
CA ALA A 93 10.43 -3.42 7.66
C ALA A 93 11.26 -4.69 7.86
N LEU A 94 10.63 -5.87 7.82
CA LEU A 94 11.33 -7.15 7.92
C LEU A 94 12.29 -7.36 6.76
N ALA A 95 11.85 -7.06 5.54
CA ALA A 95 12.70 -7.17 4.35
C ALA A 95 13.92 -6.24 4.47
N GLY A 96 13.71 -5.00 4.91
CA GLY A 96 14.79 -4.04 5.12
C GLY A 96 15.75 -4.49 6.22
N PHE A 97 15.22 -5.04 7.30
CA PHE A 97 16.05 -5.58 8.39
C PHE A 97 16.97 -6.69 7.90
N PHE A 98 16.41 -7.69 7.18
CA PHE A 98 17.23 -8.79 6.68
C PHE A 98 18.21 -8.34 5.61
N PHE A 99 17.84 -7.38 4.78
CA PHE A 99 18.77 -6.80 3.81
C PHE A 99 19.96 -6.13 4.50
N SER A 100 19.72 -5.45 5.62
CA SER A 100 20.78 -4.75 6.34
C SER A 100 21.79 -5.69 6.99
N LEU A 101 21.46 -6.98 7.12
CA LEU A 101 22.37 -7.98 7.68
C LEU A 101 23.36 -8.53 6.68
N GLN A 102 23.22 -8.20 5.39
CA GLN A 102 24.09 -8.69 4.31
C GLN A 102 25.36 -7.88 4.14
#